data_e2b5b4b4df57f40ba3b4dc5dd7904bcc
#
_entry.id   e2b5b4b4df57f40ba3b4dc5dd7904bcc
#
_cell.length_a   1.000
_cell.length_b   1.000
_cell.length_c   1.000
_cell.angle_alpha   90.00
_cell.angle_beta   90.00
_cell.angle_gamma   90.00
#
_symmetry.space_group_name_H-M   'P 1'
#
loop_
_entity.id
_entity.type
_entity.pdbx_description
1 polymer ?
#
loop_
_entity_poly.entity_id
_entity_poly.type
_entity_poly.pdbx_seq_one_letter_code
_entity_poly.pdbx_strand_id
1 'polypeptide(L)'
;MKFMYFFDDKIKRHIMKGKKYCNPAETGNYECGISCIRQGDVNLWFYTKNGVTIAVDSGHLNYRGVENSFQQIGINPEEIKHVFITHADVDHCGGIDTSGTNIYPNAQVYLGKAESAYLNGNIHRMTKLGVKIKNCVKIKEGYYAIDNNEKFDIGGIKIQSISTPGHTLGHTCYIVDDKVLFTGDCLAINEKGGYSFFDFFTQYPDMNKKSLVKLKALIDNTQHIQLEYVCTGHSGIRKYSSVIFAHIDESAQFSKRKPFDDKAPYDAFIR
;
A
#
# COMPACT_ATOMS: atom_id res chain seq x y z
N MET A 1 7.74 15.49 -13.25
CA MET A 1 6.61 15.57 -12.30
C MET A 1 5.27 15.81 -13.01
N LYS A 2 4.99 16.92 -13.70
CA LYS A 2 3.68 17.16 -14.38
C LYS A 2 3.23 16.00 -15.29
N PHE A 3 4.15 15.33 -15.97
CA PHE A 3 3.85 14.20 -16.85
C PHE A 3 3.41 12.96 -16.06
N MET A 4 4.04 12.65 -14.90
CA MET A 4 3.62 11.53 -14.04
C MET A 4 2.23 11.75 -13.47
N TYR A 5 1.90 12.95 -13.00
CA TYR A 5 0.54 13.28 -12.56
C TYR A 5 -0.49 13.13 -13.68
N PHE A 6 -0.15 13.60 -14.89
CA PHE A 6 -1.02 13.44 -16.05
C PHE A 6 -1.21 11.95 -16.39
N PHE A 7 -0.13 11.18 -16.33
CA PHE A 7 -0.18 9.73 -16.57
C PHE A 7 -1.06 9.03 -15.52
N ASP A 8 -0.83 9.28 -14.23
CA ASP A 8 -1.58 8.65 -13.13
C ASP A 8 -3.05 9.07 -13.14
N ASP A 9 -3.34 10.36 -13.30
CA ASP A 9 -4.71 10.88 -13.25
C ASP A 9 -5.51 10.59 -14.54
N LYS A 10 -4.89 10.65 -15.71
CA LYS A 10 -5.60 10.56 -16.99
C LYS A 10 -5.41 9.24 -17.74
N ILE A 11 -4.20 8.65 -17.70
CA ILE A 11 -3.86 7.49 -18.52
C ILE A 11 -3.95 6.19 -17.72
N LYS A 12 -3.24 6.09 -16.59
CA LYS A 12 -3.20 4.90 -15.72
C LYS A 12 -4.61 4.48 -15.31
N ARG A 13 -5.42 5.45 -14.89
CA ARG A 13 -6.82 5.29 -14.52
C ARG A 13 -7.68 4.62 -15.63
N HIS A 14 -7.50 5.01 -16.90
CA HIS A 14 -8.25 4.40 -18.01
C HIS A 14 -7.75 3.00 -18.35
N ILE A 15 -6.43 2.81 -18.36
CA ILE A 15 -5.82 1.50 -18.63
C ILE A 15 -6.22 0.49 -17.56
N MET A 16 -6.14 0.86 -16.28
CA MET A 16 -6.44 -0.03 -15.15
C MET A 16 -7.94 -0.22 -14.92
N LYS A 17 -8.74 0.84 -15.03
CA LYS A 17 -10.20 0.80 -14.84
C LYS A 17 -10.89 -0.14 -15.84
N GLY A 18 -10.42 -0.20 -17.08
CA GLY A 18 -10.94 -1.11 -18.10
C GLY A 18 -10.82 -2.61 -17.77
N LYS A 19 -10.06 -2.98 -16.73
CA LYS A 19 -9.85 -4.37 -16.28
C LYS A 19 -10.47 -4.69 -14.91
N LYS A 20 -11.23 -3.77 -14.34
CA LYS A 20 -11.96 -3.96 -13.07
C LYS A 20 -11.10 -4.21 -11.81
N TYR A 21 -9.76 -4.08 -11.91
CA TYR A 21 -8.86 -4.21 -10.76
C TYR A 21 -8.51 -2.88 -10.10
N CYS A 22 -8.59 -1.77 -10.84
CA CYS A 22 -8.38 -0.45 -10.29
C CYS A 22 -9.74 0.22 -10.09
N ASN A 23 -10.23 0.12 -8.89
CA ASN A 23 -11.49 0.70 -8.46
C ASN A 23 -11.34 1.21 -7.02
N PRO A 24 -10.53 2.29 -6.82
CA PRO A 24 -10.33 2.85 -5.49
C PRO A 24 -11.66 3.25 -4.87
N ALA A 25 -11.74 3.09 -3.54
CA ALA A 25 -12.89 3.49 -2.75
C ALA A 25 -13.06 5.01 -2.82
N GLU A 26 -14.29 5.48 -2.80
CA GLU A 26 -14.57 6.92 -2.74
C GLU A 26 -14.17 7.50 -1.38
N THR A 27 -13.85 8.80 -1.34
CA THR A 27 -13.55 9.50 -0.09
C THR A 27 -14.77 9.42 0.84
N GLY A 28 -14.56 8.95 2.07
CA GLY A 28 -15.64 8.82 3.05
C GLY A 28 -15.29 7.95 4.24
N ASN A 29 -16.26 7.79 5.12
CA ASN A 29 -16.19 6.94 6.30
C ASN A 29 -16.89 5.61 6.02
N TYR A 30 -16.27 4.53 6.47
CA TYR A 30 -16.72 3.15 6.29
C TYR A 30 -16.96 2.48 7.64
N GLU A 31 -17.42 1.24 7.62
CA GLU A 31 -17.62 0.44 8.83
C GLU A 31 -16.30 0.16 9.56
N CYS A 32 -16.35 -0.31 10.78
CA CYS A 32 -15.21 -0.70 11.63
C CYS A 32 -14.18 0.41 11.88
N GLY A 33 -14.57 1.69 11.89
CA GLY A 33 -13.64 2.80 12.12
C GLY A 33 -12.70 3.09 10.96
N ILE A 34 -12.98 2.55 9.77
CA ILE A 34 -12.21 2.78 8.56
C ILE A 34 -12.67 4.08 7.90
N SER A 35 -11.73 4.91 7.50
CA SER A 35 -11.97 6.06 6.63
C SER A 35 -10.99 6.04 5.47
N CYS A 36 -11.33 6.73 4.39
CA CYS A 36 -10.53 6.73 3.18
C CYS A 36 -10.53 8.09 2.51
N ILE A 37 -9.40 8.48 1.98
CA ILE A 37 -9.26 9.55 0.99
C ILE A 37 -8.84 8.92 -0.33
N ARG A 38 -9.58 9.24 -1.40
CA ARG A 38 -9.23 8.87 -2.75
C ARG A 38 -8.42 9.95 -3.42
N GLN A 39 -7.23 9.60 -3.89
CA GLN A 39 -6.42 10.47 -4.73
C GLN A 39 -6.24 9.84 -6.12
N GLY A 40 -7.12 10.21 -7.06
CA GLY A 40 -7.09 9.65 -8.40
C GLY A 40 -7.33 8.15 -8.40
N ASP A 41 -6.28 7.36 -8.54
CA ASP A 41 -6.30 5.91 -8.63
C ASP A 41 -5.84 5.19 -7.35
N VAL A 42 -5.46 5.91 -6.30
CA VAL A 42 -4.95 5.35 -5.04
C VAL A 42 -5.81 5.76 -3.84
N ASN A 43 -5.83 4.94 -2.83
CA ASN A 43 -6.48 5.19 -1.55
C ASN A 43 -5.45 5.44 -0.44
N LEU A 44 -5.70 6.48 0.37
CA LEU A 44 -5.11 6.70 1.67
C LEU A 44 -6.12 6.18 2.70
N TRP A 45 -5.65 5.36 3.63
CA TRP A 45 -6.52 4.75 4.62
C TRP A 45 -6.28 5.31 6.01
N PHE A 46 -7.34 5.34 6.80
CA PHE A 46 -7.31 5.73 8.21
C PHE A 46 -8.07 4.69 9.02
N TYR A 47 -7.60 4.45 10.22
CA TYR A 47 -8.31 3.64 11.19
C TYR A 47 -8.42 4.41 12.49
N THR A 48 -9.66 4.57 12.98
CA THR A 48 -9.96 5.34 14.18
C THR A 48 -10.62 4.45 15.24
N LYS A 49 -10.10 4.52 16.45
CA LYS A 49 -10.64 3.83 17.61
C LYS A 49 -10.37 4.65 18.87
N ASN A 50 -11.39 4.81 19.71
CA ASN A 50 -11.30 5.52 20.99
C ASN A 50 -10.69 6.94 20.87
N GLY A 51 -10.97 7.64 19.81
CA GLY A 51 -10.44 8.99 19.55
C GLY A 51 -8.99 9.04 19.05
N VAL A 52 -8.35 7.89 18.85
CA VAL A 52 -7.01 7.78 18.24
C VAL A 52 -7.17 7.40 16.77
N THR A 53 -6.44 8.09 15.89
CA THR A 53 -6.41 7.79 14.45
C THR A 53 -4.99 7.49 14.01
N ILE A 54 -4.83 6.38 13.28
CA ILE A 54 -3.61 6.06 12.53
C ILE A 54 -3.88 6.19 11.03
N ALA A 55 -2.83 6.48 10.25
CA ALA A 55 -2.90 6.46 8.79
C ALA A 55 -2.13 5.27 8.21
N VAL A 56 -2.62 4.75 7.09
CA VAL A 56 -1.90 3.78 6.24
C VAL A 56 -1.78 4.36 4.84
N ASP A 57 -0.55 4.56 4.42
CA ASP A 57 -0.12 5.30 3.23
C ASP A 57 -0.46 6.81 3.28
N SER A 58 0.13 7.55 2.37
CA SER A 58 0.07 9.01 2.33
C SER A 58 -0.25 9.58 0.95
N GLY A 59 -0.43 8.71 -0.04
CA GLY A 59 -0.79 9.11 -1.40
C GLY A 59 0.34 9.76 -2.19
N HIS A 60 -0.04 10.48 -3.23
CA HIS A 60 0.88 11.07 -4.21
C HIS A 60 1.69 12.25 -3.69
N LEU A 61 2.90 12.39 -4.23
CA LEU A 61 3.78 13.53 -4.01
C LEU A 61 3.13 14.84 -4.51
N ASN A 62 3.12 15.87 -3.66
CA ASN A 62 2.60 17.22 -3.98
C ASN A 62 1.14 17.24 -4.48
N TYR A 63 0.32 16.36 -3.99
CA TYR A 63 -1.11 16.36 -4.31
C TYR A 63 -1.80 17.55 -3.64
N ARG A 64 -2.55 18.33 -4.43
CA ARG A 64 -3.32 19.49 -3.94
C ARG A 64 -4.79 19.11 -3.75
N GLY A 65 -5.43 19.69 -2.74
CA GLY A 65 -6.88 19.53 -2.49
C GLY A 65 -7.19 18.37 -1.54
N VAL A 66 -6.19 17.81 -0.87
CA VAL A 66 -6.40 16.78 0.14
C VAL A 66 -7.08 17.33 1.40
N GLU A 67 -6.95 18.63 1.65
CA GLU A 67 -7.55 19.34 2.79
C GLU A 67 -9.08 19.21 2.83
N ASN A 68 -9.74 19.39 1.68
CA ASN A 68 -11.20 19.21 1.57
C ASN A 68 -11.60 17.75 1.86
N SER A 69 -10.78 16.80 1.45
CA SER A 69 -11.03 15.38 1.71
C SER A 69 -10.90 15.04 3.19
N PHE A 70 -9.94 15.63 3.90
CA PHE A 70 -9.81 15.51 5.36
C PHE A 70 -11.03 16.07 6.08
N GLN A 71 -11.52 17.25 5.65
CA GLN A 71 -12.75 17.84 6.19
C GLN A 71 -13.96 16.92 5.96
N GLN A 72 -14.07 16.32 4.77
CA GLN A 72 -15.18 15.41 4.43
C GLN A 72 -15.22 14.17 5.33
N ILE A 73 -14.08 13.62 5.72
CA ILE A 73 -14.00 12.45 6.60
C ILE A 73 -13.93 12.82 8.10
N GLY A 74 -13.83 14.11 8.43
CA GLY A 74 -13.79 14.62 9.80
C GLY A 74 -12.48 14.31 10.54
N ILE A 75 -11.37 14.15 9.84
CA ILE A 75 -10.04 13.89 10.41
C ILE A 75 -9.16 15.12 10.28
N ASN A 76 -8.52 15.53 11.38
CA ASN A 76 -7.50 16.56 11.36
C ASN A 76 -6.12 15.91 11.12
N PRO A 77 -5.46 16.17 9.97
CA PRO A 77 -4.17 15.55 9.67
C PRO A 77 -3.05 15.93 10.65
N GLU A 78 -3.14 17.07 11.35
CA GLU A 78 -2.16 17.48 12.37
C GLU A 78 -2.25 16.64 13.65
N GLU A 79 -3.37 15.98 13.89
CA GLU A 79 -3.59 15.07 15.02
C GLU A 79 -3.10 13.63 14.74
N ILE A 80 -2.84 13.29 13.49
CA ILE A 80 -2.27 12.00 13.14
C ILE A 80 -0.82 11.95 13.61
N LYS A 81 -0.55 11.05 14.56
CA LYS A 81 0.80 10.87 15.16
C LYS A 81 1.55 9.67 14.62
N HIS A 82 0.89 8.79 13.88
CA HIS A 82 1.45 7.54 13.38
C HIS A 82 0.96 7.27 11.96
N VAL A 83 1.88 7.13 11.03
CA VAL A 83 1.61 6.74 9.65
C VAL A 83 2.42 5.51 9.28
N PHE A 84 1.74 4.46 8.87
CA PHE A 84 2.30 3.19 8.44
C PHE A 84 2.32 3.13 6.92
N ILE A 85 3.50 3.14 6.32
CA ILE A 85 3.66 3.14 4.86
C ILE A 85 3.85 1.71 4.39
N THR A 86 3.05 1.29 3.41
CA THR A 86 3.12 -0.07 2.85
C THR A 86 4.39 -0.26 2.03
N HIS A 87 4.78 0.75 1.24
CA HIS A 87 5.99 0.73 0.44
C HIS A 87 6.37 2.14 -0.06
N ALA A 88 7.57 2.29 -0.62
CA ALA A 88 8.15 3.59 -0.95
C ALA A 88 7.78 4.11 -2.35
N ASP A 89 6.77 3.58 -3.02
CA ASP A 89 6.33 4.16 -4.29
C ASP A 89 5.68 5.53 -4.07
N VAL A 90 5.86 6.42 -5.02
CA VAL A 90 5.52 7.85 -4.91
C VAL A 90 4.03 8.13 -4.69
N ASP A 91 3.18 7.21 -5.08
CA ASP A 91 1.73 7.27 -4.88
C ASP A 91 1.27 6.67 -3.54
N HIS A 92 2.19 6.13 -2.74
CA HIS A 92 1.93 5.64 -1.38
C HIS A 92 2.67 6.43 -0.30
N CYS A 93 3.92 6.82 -0.55
CA CYS A 93 4.71 7.58 0.41
C CYS A 93 4.88 9.06 0.04
N GLY A 94 4.29 9.54 -1.05
CA GLY A 94 4.50 10.90 -1.54
C GLY A 94 4.01 12.00 -0.61
N GLY A 95 2.92 11.75 0.11
CA GLY A 95 2.35 12.74 1.03
C GLY A 95 3.13 12.97 2.32
N ILE A 96 4.17 12.18 2.61
CA ILE A 96 5.10 12.41 3.73
C ILE A 96 6.43 13.05 3.28
N ASP A 97 6.48 13.54 2.03
CA ASP A 97 7.70 14.18 1.50
C ASP A 97 8.04 15.47 2.24
N THR A 98 9.22 15.52 2.86
CA THR A 98 9.69 16.67 3.63
C THR A 98 10.22 17.81 2.77
N SER A 99 10.46 17.58 1.48
CA SER A 99 10.86 18.63 0.53
C SER A 99 9.67 19.29 -0.16
N GLY A 100 8.45 18.81 0.11
CA GLY A 100 7.20 19.29 -0.46
C GLY A 100 6.11 19.45 0.60
N THR A 101 4.89 19.08 0.25
CA THR A 101 3.74 19.13 1.17
C THR A 101 3.70 17.84 1.99
N ASN A 102 4.13 17.88 3.24
CA ASN A 102 3.92 16.80 4.19
C ASN A 102 2.50 16.92 4.77
N ILE A 103 1.64 15.97 4.44
CA ILE A 103 0.24 15.98 4.91
C ILE A 103 0.08 15.49 6.36
N TYR A 104 1.11 14.87 6.94
CA TYR A 104 1.15 14.43 8.34
C TYR A 104 2.34 15.04 9.08
N PRO A 105 2.34 16.36 9.35
CA PRO A 105 3.53 17.08 9.82
C PRO A 105 4.06 16.60 11.17
N ASN A 106 3.18 16.01 11.98
CA ASN A 106 3.47 15.59 13.35
C ASN A 106 3.61 14.07 13.52
N ALA A 107 3.57 13.29 12.41
CA ALA A 107 3.55 11.85 12.50
C ALA A 107 4.95 11.22 12.56
N GLN A 108 5.06 10.18 13.39
CA GLN A 108 6.10 9.17 13.25
C GLN A 108 5.78 8.31 12.03
N VAL A 109 6.73 8.20 11.13
CA VAL A 109 6.63 7.33 9.94
C VAL A 109 7.14 5.95 10.28
N TYR A 110 6.41 4.92 9.86
CA TYR A 110 6.77 3.51 9.95
C TYR A 110 6.86 2.94 8.54
N LEU A 111 7.96 2.27 8.22
CA LEU A 111 8.22 1.78 6.87
C LEU A 111 9.06 0.51 6.92
N GLY A 112 8.77 -0.46 6.07
CA GLY A 112 9.57 -1.68 5.96
C GLY A 112 11.05 -1.37 5.75
N LYS A 113 11.94 -1.96 6.54
CA LYS A 113 13.38 -1.66 6.57
C LYS A 113 14.05 -1.70 5.20
N ALA A 114 13.67 -2.66 4.35
CA ALA A 114 14.26 -2.78 3.03
C ALA A 114 13.82 -1.67 2.04
N GLU A 115 12.75 -0.91 2.36
CA GLU A 115 12.33 0.25 1.56
C GLU A 115 13.36 1.39 1.62
N SER A 116 14.18 1.45 2.67
CA SER A 116 15.26 2.43 2.79
C SER A 116 16.19 2.43 1.57
N ALA A 117 16.39 1.28 0.95
CA ALA A 117 17.24 1.15 -0.24
C ALA A 117 16.69 1.88 -1.48
N TYR A 118 15.37 2.02 -1.58
CA TYR A 118 14.73 2.84 -2.61
C TYR A 118 14.82 4.34 -2.29
N LEU A 119 14.62 4.70 -1.03
CA LEU A 119 14.65 6.09 -0.58
C LEU A 119 16.04 6.72 -0.69
N ASN A 120 17.09 5.96 -0.38
CA ASN A 120 18.48 6.43 -0.46
C ASN A 120 19.10 6.26 -1.87
N GLY A 121 18.36 5.70 -2.83
CA GLY A 121 18.78 5.51 -4.22
C GLY A 121 19.75 4.35 -4.45
N ASN A 122 19.96 3.47 -3.49
CA ASN A 122 20.77 2.26 -3.65
C ASN A 122 20.09 1.27 -4.62
N ILE A 123 18.76 1.25 -4.59
CA ILE A 123 17.93 0.47 -5.52
C ILE A 123 16.95 1.41 -6.22
N HIS A 124 16.55 1.05 -7.43
CA HIS A 124 15.50 1.74 -8.16
C HIS A 124 14.40 0.77 -8.56
N ARG A 125 13.16 1.27 -8.56
CA ARG A 125 12.06 0.56 -9.19
C ARG A 125 12.36 0.36 -10.67
N MET A 126 12.09 -0.85 -11.16
CA MET A 126 12.23 -1.18 -12.57
C MET A 126 10.86 -1.52 -13.13
N THR A 127 10.46 -0.82 -14.18
CA THR A 127 9.27 -1.22 -14.92
C THR A 127 9.54 -2.49 -15.73
N LYS A 128 8.49 -3.18 -16.14
CA LYS A 128 8.56 -4.33 -17.05
C LYS A 128 9.27 -4.02 -18.39
N LEU A 129 9.34 -2.76 -18.78
CA LEU A 129 10.05 -2.31 -19.98
C LEU A 129 11.52 -1.95 -19.73
N GLY A 130 12.03 -2.22 -18.52
CA GLY A 130 13.42 -1.91 -18.14
C GLY A 130 13.68 -0.43 -17.86
N VAL A 131 12.63 0.39 -17.71
CA VAL A 131 12.79 1.81 -17.37
C VAL A 131 13.00 1.94 -15.87
N LYS A 132 14.10 2.57 -15.49
CA LYS A 132 14.38 2.93 -14.08
C LYS A 132 13.47 4.06 -13.61
N ILE A 133 12.78 3.87 -12.49
CA ILE A 133 12.05 4.93 -11.79
C ILE A 133 12.84 5.26 -10.52
N LYS A 134 13.38 6.48 -10.47
CA LYS A 134 14.04 6.98 -9.27
C LYS A 134 12.98 7.41 -8.28
N ASN A 135 13.12 6.98 -7.03
CA ASN A 135 12.34 7.56 -5.95
C ASN A 135 12.75 9.03 -5.74
N CYS A 136 11.78 9.91 -5.65
CA CYS A 136 12.00 11.34 -5.42
C CYS A 136 11.47 11.83 -4.07
N VAL A 137 10.90 10.92 -3.26
CA VAL A 137 10.35 11.23 -1.94
C VAL A 137 11.48 11.32 -0.92
N LYS A 138 11.45 12.36 -0.10
CA LYS A 138 12.34 12.55 1.04
C LYS A 138 11.55 12.41 2.33
N ILE A 139 11.87 11.39 3.10
CA ILE A 139 11.25 11.15 4.41
C ILE A 139 12.10 11.81 5.49
N LYS A 140 11.44 12.34 6.52
CA LYS A 140 12.10 12.91 7.71
C LYS A 140 13.04 11.87 8.34
N GLU A 141 14.22 12.29 8.71
CA GLU A 141 15.17 11.46 9.47
C GLU A 141 14.51 10.92 10.74
N GLY A 142 14.86 9.68 11.11
CA GLY A 142 14.28 9.02 12.29
C GLY A 142 12.95 8.35 12.06
N TYR A 143 12.58 8.01 10.80
CA TYR A 143 11.48 7.09 10.59
C TYR A 143 11.77 5.72 11.23
N TYR A 144 10.72 5.03 11.68
CA TYR A 144 10.85 3.70 12.26
C TYR A 144 10.97 2.66 11.15
N ALA A 145 12.13 2.00 11.08
CA ALA A 145 12.39 0.93 10.12
C ALA A 145 11.86 -0.40 10.68
N ILE A 146 10.68 -0.83 10.22
CA ILE A 146 10.07 -2.10 10.60
C ILE A 146 10.95 -3.25 10.08
N ASP A 147 11.41 -4.12 10.98
CA ASP A 147 12.28 -5.23 10.58
C ASP A 147 11.43 -6.38 10.02
N ASN A 148 10.62 -7.05 10.79
CA ASN A 148 9.79 -8.15 10.27
C ASN A 148 8.71 -8.52 11.30
N ASN A 149 7.46 -8.58 10.84
CA ASN A 149 6.31 -9.06 11.63
C ASN A 149 6.22 -8.45 13.05
N GLU A 150 6.49 -7.16 13.18
CA GLU A 150 6.44 -6.45 14.45
C GLU A 150 4.99 -6.13 14.84
N LYS A 151 4.77 -5.98 16.15
CA LYS A 151 3.48 -5.60 16.73
C LYS A 151 3.61 -4.26 17.44
N PHE A 152 2.59 -3.41 17.25
CA PHE A 152 2.49 -2.11 17.86
C PHE A 152 1.16 -1.99 18.60
N ASP A 153 1.15 -1.21 19.67
CA ASP A 153 -0.08 -0.75 20.34
C ASP A 153 -0.04 0.78 20.37
N ILE A 154 -0.96 1.40 19.64
CA ILE A 154 -1.05 2.85 19.52
C ILE A 154 -2.40 3.29 20.13
N GLY A 155 -2.38 3.68 21.38
CA GLY A 155 -3.60 4.13 22.07
C GLY A 155 -4.71 3.08 22.10
N GLY A 156 -4.34 1.79 22.18
CA GLY A 156 -5.25 0.66 22.16
C GLY A 156 -5.65 0.15 20.77
N ILE A 157 -5.06 0.72 19.71
CA ILE A 157 -5.10 0.15 18.35
C ILE A 157 -3.92 -0.81 18.21
N LYS A 158 -4.23 -2.09 18.03
CA LYS A 158 -3.23 -3.13 17.82
C LYS A 158 -2.90 -3.23 16.33
N ILE A 159 -1.64 -3.07 15.97
CA ILE A 159 -1.16 -3.19 14.59
C ILE A 159 -0.14 -4.32 14.52
N GLN A 160 -0.33 -5.23 13.59
CA GLN A 160 0.67 -6.25 13.23
C GLN A 160 1.17 -5.96 11.82
N SER A 161 2.46 -5.67 11.70
CA SER A 161 3.13 -5.58 10.41
C SER A 161 3.44 -6.97 9.87
N ILE A 162 3.29 -7.18 8.57
CA ILE A 162 3.57 -8.46 7.91
C ILE A 162 4.39 -8.16 6.66
N SER A 163 5.64 -8.58 6.67
CA SER A 163 6.50 -8.43 5.50
C SER A 163 5.97 -9.25 4.32
N THR A 164 5.68 -8.56 3.23
CA THR A 164 5.15 -9.11 1.98
C THR A 164 5.97 -8.66 0.78
N PRO A 165 7.28 -8.99 0.74
CA PRO A 165 8.15 -8.56 -0.34
C PRO A 165 7.67 -9.07 -1.70
N GLY A 166 7.92 -8.27 -2.75
CA GLY A 166 7.59 -8.62 -4.12
C GLY A 166 7.20 -7.43 -4.97
N HIS A 167 6.14 -6.70 -4.62
CA HIS A 167 5.85 -5.43 -5.28
C HIS A 167 7.05 -4.47 -5.16
N THR A 168 7.52 -4.29 -3.92
CA THR A 168 8.86 -3.80 -3.58
C THR A 168 9.54 -4.79 -2.64
N LEU A 169 10.83 -4.60 -2.33
CA LEU A 169 11.57 -5.50 -1.43
C LEU A 169 11.14 -5.38 0.04
N GLY A 170 10.75 -4.21 0.48
CA GLY A 170 10.31 -3.96 1.86
C GLY A 170 8.80 -3.81 2.00
N HIS A 171 8.02 -4.19 0.98
CA HIS A 171 6.57 -4.08 1.03
C HIS A 171 6.01 -4.74 2.30
N THR A 172 5.11 -4.05 2.98
CA THR A 172 4.54 -4.47 4.26
C THR A 172 3.02 -4.33 4.23
N CYS A 173 2.31 -5.39 4.60
CA CYS A 173 0.88 -5.34 4.92
C CYS A 173 0.71 -5.07 6.42
N TYR A 174 -0.45 -4.54 6.80
CA TYR A 174 -0.79 -4.28 8.19
C TYR A 174 -2.13 -4.91 8.54
N ILE A 175 -2.17 -5.69 9.62
CA ILE A 175 -3.43 -6.15 10.24
C ILE A 175 -3.68 -5.27 11.46
N VAL A 176 -4.85 -4.64 11.49
CA VAL A 176 -5.24 -3.72 12.55
C VAL A 176 -6.40 -4.31 13.34
N ASP A 177 -6.25 -4.37 14.67
CA ASP A 177 -7.19 -4.92 15.64
C ASP A 177 -7.69 -6.34 15.29
N ASP A 178 -6.87 -7.13 14.59
CA ASP A 178 -7.19 -8.47 14.07
C ASP A 178 -8.41 -8.49 13.10
N LYS A 179 -8.88 -7.33 12.64
CA LYS A 179 -10.13 -7.12 11.88
C LYS A 179 -9.94 -6.54 10.50
N VAL A 180 -8.96 -5.68 10.31
CA VAL A 180 -8.76 -4.95 9.05
C VAL A 180 -7.37 -5.24 8.50
N LEU A 181 -7.33 -5.71 7.25
CA LEU A 181 -6.09 -5.95 6.52
C LEU A 181 -5.87 -4.83 5.50
N PHE A 182 -4.77 -4.09 5.66
CA PHE A 182 -4.28 -3.13 4.66
C PHE A 182 -3.17 -3.79 3.84
N THR A 183 -3.39 -3.90 2.53
CA THR A 183 -2.52 -4.70 1.66
C THR A 183 -1.57 -3.88 0.80
N GLY A 184 -1.72 -2.54 0.74
CA GLY A 184 -1.00 -1.78 -0.27
C GLY A 184 -1.16 -2.41 -1.65
N ASP A 185 -0.04 -2.54 -2.35
CA ASP A 185 0.04 -3.01 -3.73
C ASP A 185 0.55 -4.45 -3.89
N CYS A 186 0.46 -5.29 -2.87
CA CYS A 186 0.70 -6.71 -3.09
C CYS A 186 -0.52 -7.42 -3.69
N LEU A 187 -1.74 -6.88 -3.50
CA LEU A 187 -3.00 -7.48 -3.88
C LEU A 187 -3.85 -6.54 -4.74
N ALA A 188 -4.40 -7.05 -5.83
CA ALA A 188 -5.42 -6.40 -6.63
C ALA A 188 -6.71 -7.23 -6.58
N ILE A 189 -7.87 -6.59 -6.39
CA ILE A 189 -9.14 -7.26 -6.20
C ILE A 189 -10.14 -6.84 -7.28
N ASN A 190 -10.88 -7.80 -7.82
CA ASN A 190 -12.05 -7.57 -8.67
C ASN A 190 -13.27 -8.37 -8.17
N GLU A 191 -14.33 -8.46 -8.98
CA GLU A 191 -15.54 -9.19 -8.63
C GLU A 191 -15.34 -10.71 -8.45
N LYS A 192 -14.26 -11.26 -9.02
CA LYS A 192 -13.95 -12.70 -8.96
C LYS A 192 -13.05 -13.06 -7.78
N GLY A 193 -12.43 -12.09 -7.14
CA GLY A 193 -11.51 -12.28 -6.01
C GLY A 193 -10.22 -11.48 -6.14
N GLY A 194 -9.23 -11.84 -5.34
CA GLY A 194 -7.95 -11.17 -5.29
C GLY A 194 -6.86 -11.93 -6.05
N TYR A 195 -6.00 -11.16 -6.67
CA TYR A 195 -4.89 -11.58 -7.52
C TYR A 195 -3.60 -10.93 -7.02
N SER A 196 -2.46 -11.55 -7.27
CA SER A 196 -1.18 -10.86 -7.16
C SER A 196 -1.21 -9.59 -7.99
N PHE A 197 -0.68 -8.49 -7.45
CA PHE A 197 -0.71 -7.20 -8.14
C PHE A 197 -0.08 -7.29 -9.53
N PHE A 198 -0.39 -6.33 -10.39
CA PHE A 198 0.03 -6.31 -11.79
C PHE A 198 1.54 -6.52 -11.95
N ASP A 199 1.96 -7.53 -12.70
CA ASP A 199 3.37 -7.82 -13.00
C ASP A 199 4.09 -6.60 -13.61
N PHE A 200 3.37 -5.73 -14.32
CA PHE A 200 3.94 -4.53 -14.92
C PHE A 200 4.52 -3.57 -13.88
N PHE A 201 3.87 -3.46 -12.72
CA PHE A 201 4.26 -2.57 -11.63
C PHE A 201 4.95 -3.31 -10.48
N THR A 202 4.88 -4.62 -10.46
CA THR A 202 5.50 -5.46 -9.42
C THR A 202 6.94 -5.79 -9.81
N GLN A 203 7.88 -5.46 -8.94
CA GLN A 203 9.29 -5.64 -9.24
C GLN A 203 9.69 -7.12 -9.26
N TYR A 204 9.09 -7.93 -8.38
CA TYR A 204 9.36 -9.36 -8.22
C TYR A 204 8.05 -10.15 -8.12
N PRO A 205 7.37 -10.42 -9.26
CA PRO A 205 6.03 -11.03 -9.26
C PRO A 205 5.93 -12.37 -8.54
N ASP A 206 6.91 -13.26 -8.73
CA ASP A 206 6.89 -14.56 -8.07
C ASP A 206 7.10 -14.47 -6.55
N MET A 207 7.89 -13.49 -6.10
CA MET A 207 8.04 -13.19 -4.67
C MET A 207 6.72 -12.67 -4.09
N ASN A 208 6.03 -11.78 -4.81
CA ASN A 208 4.74 -11.26 -4.39
C ASN A 208 3.70 -12.37 -4.20
N LYS A 209 3.61 -13.31 -5.15
CA LYS A 209 2.74 -14.50 -5.04
C LYS A 209 3.07 -15.35 -3.82
N LYS A 210 4.36 -15.63 -3.59
CA LYS A 210 4.82 -16.36 -2.41
C LYS A 210 4.48 -15.64 -1.11
N SER A 211 4.61 -14.32 -1.08
CA SER A 211 4.24 -13.49 0.07
C SER A 211 2.74 -13.54 0.34
N LEU A 212 1.90 -13.49 -0.68
CA LEU A 212 0.44 -13.63 -0.54
C LEU A 212 0.03 -15.01 -0.02
N VAL A 213 0.68 -16.09 -0.47
CA VAL A 213 0.46 -17.45 0.07
C VAL A 213 0.81 -17.50 1.55
N LYS A 214 1.95 -16.91 1.95
CA LYS A 214 2.34 -16.84 3.38
C LYS A 214 1.37 -16.00 4.20
N LEU A 215 0.93 -14.85 3.68
CA LEU A 215 -0.05 -13.98 4.33
C LEU A 215 -1.38 -14.73 4.56
N LYS A 216 -1.88 -15.41 3.51
CA LYS A 216 -3.07 -16.25 3.63
C LYS A 216 -2.90 -17.33 4.70
N ALA A 217 -1.80 -18.06 4.66
CA ALA A 217 -1.53 -19.13 5.64
C ALA A 217 -1.43 -18.58 7.08
N LEU A 218 -0.85 -17.39 7.28
CA LEU A 218 -0.80 -16.73 8.57
C LEU A 218 -2.22 -16.42 9.08
N ILE A 219 -3.08 -15.86 8.24
CA ILE A 219 -4.46 -15.53 8.59
C ILE A 219 -5.25 -16.80 8.92
N ASP A 220 -5.19 -17.82 8.07
CA ASP A 220 -5.93 -19.07 8.24
C ASP A 220 -5.51 -19.84 9.51
N ASN A 221 -4.24 -19.78 9.89
CA ASN A 221 -3.70 -20.53 11.04
C ASN A 221 -3.69 -19.73 12.36
N THR A 222 -4.14 -18.48 12.36
CA THR A 222 -4.12 -17.60 13.54
C THR A 222 -5.53 -17.34 14.03
N GLN A 223 -6.00 -18.11 15.02
CA GLN A 223 -7.40 -18.11 15.49
C GLN A 223 -7.94 -16.74 15.95
N HIS A 224 -7.09 -15.85 16.48
CA HIS A 224 -7.53 -14.54 16.95
C HIS A 224 -7.70 -13.54 15.81
N ILE A 225 -7.12 -13.78 14.62
CA ILE A 225 -7.32 -12.93 13.45
C ILE A 225 -8.69 -13.27 12.84
N GLN A 226 -9.62 -12.32 12.96
CA GLN A 226 -10.98 -12.43 12.42
C GLN A 226 -11.25 -11.24 11.50
N LEU A 227 -10.66 -11.28 10.30
CA LEU A 227 -10.77 -10.18 9.35
C LEU A 227 -12.22 -9.91 8.95
N GLU A 228 -12.62 -8.66 9.02
CA GLU A 228 -13.90 -8.14 8.56
C GLU A 228 -13.74 -7.42 7.21
N TYR A 229 -12.61 -6.72 7.02
CA TYR A 229 -12.35 -5.91 5.82
C TYR A 229 -10.92 -6.06 5.31
N VAL A 230 -10.80 -5.90 3.98
CA VAL A 230 -9.52 -5.75 3.27
C VAL A 230 -9.52 -4.42 2.52
N CYS A 231 -8.48 -3.62 2.75
CA CYS A 231 -8.24 -2.31 2.16
C CYS A 231 -6.98 -2.38 1.29
N THR A 232 -7.10 -2.06 0.02
CA THR A 232 -6.01 -2.16 -0.97
C THR A 232 -5.56 -0.78 -1.42
N GLY A 233 -4.38 -0.68 -2.02
CA GLY A 233 -3.90 0.58 -2.59
C GLY A 233 -4.79 1.10 -3.71
N HIS A 234 -5.18 0.25 -4.66
CA HIS A 234 -5.86 0.67 -5.90
C HIS A 234 -7.21 0.00 -6.16
N SER A 235 -7.61 -1.02 -5.40
CA SER A 235 -8.85 -1.78 -5.65
C SER A 235 -9.96 -1.49 -4.62
N GLY A 236 -9.75 -0.51 -3.75
CA GLY A 236 -10.70 -0.07 -2.73
C GLY A 236 -10.82 -1.02 -1.54
N ILE A 237 -11.99 -1.02 -0.91
CA ILE A 237 -12.33 -1.82 0.27
C ILE A 237 -13.26 -2.96 -0.09
N ARG A 238 -13.07 -4.12 0.56
CA ARG A 238 -13.95 -5.30 0.44
C ARG A 238 -14.19 -5.93 1.81
N LYS A 239 -15.40 -6.47 2.02
CA LYS A 239 -15.63 -7.40 3.14
C LYS A 239 -14.76 -8.63 2.95
N TYR A 240 -14.14 -9.09 4.04
CA TYR A 240 -13.29 -10.28 3.99
C TYR A 240 -14.12 -11.53 3.68
N SER A 241 -13.60 -12.35 2.81
CA SER A 241 -14.08 -13.71 2.54
C SER A 241 -12.91 -14.51 1.93
N SER A 242 -13.03 -15.83 1.89
CA SER A 242 -12.01 -16.72 1.29
C SER A 242 -11.70 -16.38 -0.18
N VAL A 243 -12.62 -15.73 -0.88
CA VAL A 243 -12.46 -15.28 -2.26
C VAL A 243 -11.36 -14.22 -2.41
N ILE A 244 -11.05 -13.47 -1.33
CA ILE A 244 -9.95 -12.48 -1.34
C ILE A 244 -8.60 -13.10 -1.72
N PHE A 245 -8.39 -14.37 -1.45
CA PHE A 245 -7.16 -15.08 -1.76
C PHE A 245 -7.33 -16.18 -2.83
N ALA A 246 -8.41 -16.14 -3.63
CA ALA A 246 -8.75 -17.24 -4.54
C ALA A 246 -7.80 -17.38 -5.74
N HIS A 247 -7.18 -16.29 -6.18
CA HIS A 247 -6.36 -16.24 -7.41
C HIS A 247 -4.99 -15.59 -7.17
N ILE A 248 -4.44 -15.70 -5.96
CA ILE A 248 -3.17 -15.05 -5.60
C ILE A 248 -1.93 -15.66 -6.29
N ASP A 249 -2.06 -16.83 -6.87
CA ASP A 249 -1.09 -17.47 -7.75
C ASP A 249 -1.12 -16.91 -9.19
N GLU A 250 -2.17 -16.17 -9.53
CA GLU A 250 -2.33 -15.46 -10.78
C GLU A 250 -2.06 -13.97 -10.60
N SER A 251 -1.48 -13.31 -11.60
CA SER A 251 -1.29 -11.87 -11.60
C SER A 251 -2.47 -11.15 -12.24
N ALA A 252 -2.87 -10.03 -11.64
CA ALA A 252 -3.76 -9.08 -12.28
C ALA A 252 -3.12 -8.57 -13.58
N GLN A 253 -3.83 -8.58 -14.69
CA GLN A 253 -3.27 -8.23 -15.99
C GLN A 253 -4.15 -7.22 -16.74
N PHE A 254 -3.50 -6.28 -17.44
CA PHE A 254 -4.20 -5.37 -18.37
C PHE A 254 -4.63 -6.09 -19.66
N SER A 255 -3.86 -7.11 -20.06
CA SER A 255 -4.05 -7.84 -21.29
C SER A 255 -3.50 -9.27 -21.14
N LYS A 256 -3.81 -10.15 -22.08
CA LYS A 256 -3.28 -11.52 -22.18
C LYS A 256 -1.76 -11.57 -22.52
N ARG A 257 -0.95 -10.63 -22.05
CA ARG A 257 0.49 -10.68 -22.26
C ARG A 257 1.12 -11.77 -21.41
N LYS A 258 2.12 -12.46 -21.98
CA LYS A 258 2.88 -13.49 -21.30
C LYS A 258 3.52 -12.94 -20.00
N PRO A 259 3.64 -13.77 -18.94
CA PRO A 259 4.37 -13.41 -17.73
C PRO A 259 5.80 -12.95 -18.05
N PHE A 260 6.34 -12.10 -17.23
CA PHE A 260 7.72 -11.65 -17.33
C PHE A 260 8.63 -12.73 -16.77
N ASP A 261 9.78 -13.00 -17.42
CA ASP A 261 10.81 -13.89 -16.88
C ASP A 261 11.57 -13.13 -15.80
N ASP A 262 11.33 -13.50 -14.55
CA ASP A 262 11.79 -12.78 -13.36
C ASP A 262 13.15 -13.34 -12.90
N LYS A 263 14.19 -13.14 -13.70
CA LYS A 263 15.57 -13.46 -13.33
C LYS A 263 16.25 -12.32 -12.58
N ALA A 264 15.56 -11.67 -11.65
CA ALA A 264 16.20 -10.68 -10.80
C ALA A 264 17.16 -11.37 -9.81
N PRO A 265 18.36 -10.83 -9.56
CA PRO A 265 19.29 -11.39 -8.59
C PRO A 265 18.78 -11.15 -7.17
N TYR A 266 17.98 -12.07 -6.66
CA TYR A 266 17.42 -12.03 -5.30
C TYR A 266 18.47 -12.07 -4.20
N ASP A 267 19.61 -12.70 -4.47
CA ASP A 267 20.60 -13.08 -3.44
C ASP A 267 21.46 -11.90 -2.95
N ALA A 268 21.46 -10.78 -3.66
CA ALA A 268 22.31 -9.65 -3.32
C ALA A 268 21.77 -8.76 -2.19
N PHE A 269 20.48 -8.86 -1.82
CA PHE A 269 19.80 -7.93 -0.93
C PHE A 269 19.22 -8.56 0.35
N ILE A 270 19.38 -9.84 0.55
CA ILE A 270 18.88 -10.59 1.73
C ILE A 270 20.02 -10.90 2.74
N ARG A 271 21.21 -10.36 2.53
CA ARG A 271 22.34 -10.51 3.47
C ARG A 271 22.46 -9.36 4.41
#